data_4753527ee434a2c3527bba60f4a25a15
#
_entry.id   4753527ee434a2c3527bba60f4a25a15
#
_cell.length_a   1.000
_cell.length_b   1.000
_cell.length_c   1.000
_cell.angle_alpha   90.00
_cell.angle_beta   90.00
_cell.angle_gamma   90.00
#
_symmetry.space_group_name_H-M   'P 1'
#
loop_
_entity.id
_entity.type
_entity.pdbx_description
1 polymer ?
#
loop_
_entity_poly.entity_id
_entity_poly.type
_entity_poly.pdbx_seq_one_letter_code
_entity_poly.pdbx_strand_id
1 'polypeptide(L)'
;MNYLFFTNTPAHVHLYKHAIHTLKERGHDVLVLGRDYGVTKALLEYHDLPYRLYGRLATTKWSLLRHLPGHYLSIFRQTHQYNPDRIFGMGGYAAHAGALSRTPVTLILDSEPTSLDHAISRPFADTILTPHAFGKDLGRNHYRFRGFKECAYLHPDVFTPREDIREQLGVAPDEKYVICRFNAFGSHHDVSQSGIGPRERRELIECLAEYATVFVSDEGHRMKFEDIPARPFNLHPGLLHDALNEAHLLVADTQTMVTEAALLGTPAIRSNSFVGDSDMGNFIELESEELIYNIGSFDAVIKRARLLLEDESVSERWERKRDAYMADKVNLTDVIVELATNPGGAEAVDGLSRGGMSENRHRDTLAPGRL
;
A
#
# COMPACT_ATOMS: atom_id res chain seq x y z
N MET A 1 -5.89 25.04 -12.47
CA MET A 1 -6.26 23.79 -13.15
C MET A 1 -7.11 22.94 -12.23
N ASN A 2 -7.94 22.06 -12.79
CA ASN A 2 -8.86 21.18 -12.08
C ASN A 2 -8.31 19.75 -12.12
N TYR A 3 -7.97 19.17 -10.98
CA TYR A 3 -7.43 17.82 -10.89
C TYR A 3 -8.44 16.86 -10.28
N LEU A 4 -8.60 15.69 -10.90
CA LEU A 4 -9.50 14.63 -10.41
C LEU A 4 -8.69 13.41 -9.99
N PHE A 5 -8.85 12.98 -8.74
CA PHE A 5 -8.22 11.79 -8.18
C PHE A 5 -9.24 10.70 -7.89
N PHE A 6 -8.88 9.45 -8.19
CA PHE A 6 -9.72 8.28 -7.88
C PHE A 6 -9.15 7.49 -6.71
N THR A 7 -9.96 7.32 -5.67
CA THR A 7 -9.60 6.52 -4.47
C THR A 7 -10.57 5.35 -4.30
N ASN A 8 -10.19 4.19 -4.80
CA ASN A 8 -11.03 2.99 -4.78
C ASN A 8 -10.86 2.15 -3.51
N THR A 9 -9.77 2.37 -2.78
CA THR A 9 -9.40 1.65 -1.56
C THR A 9 -8.74 2.61 -0.56
N PRO A 10 -8.61 2.23 0.73
CA PRO A 10 -7.88 3.02 1.72
C PRO A 10 -6.45 3.40 1.30
N ALA A 11 -5.70 2.45 0.71
CA ALA A 11 -4.33 2.68 0.24
C ALA A 11 -4.24 3.81 -0.82
N HIS A 12 -5.27 3.99 -1.65
CA HIS A 12 -5.28 5.08 -2.63
C HIS A 12 -5.48 6.46 -1.98
N VAL A 13 -6.12 6.53 -0.82
CA VAL A 13 -6.23 7.80 -0.06
C VAL A 13 -4.84 8.22 0.42
N HIS A 14 -4.10 7.28 1.02
CA HIS A 14 -2.73 7.54 1.45
C HIS A 14 -1.83 7.94 0.27
N LEU A 15 -1.92 7.22 -0.85
CA LEU A 15 -1.13 7.49 -2.07
C LEU A 15 -1.25 8.94 -2.54
N TYR A 16 -2.45 9.53 -2.47
CA TYR A 16 -2.70 10.83 -3.09
C TYR A 16 -2.80 11.99 -2.10
N LYS A 17 -2.91 11.75 -0.78
CA LYS A 17 -3.20 12.80 0.21
C LYS A 17 -2.23 13.99 0.15
N HIS A 18 -0.93 13.74 0.11
CA HIS A 18 0.08 14.80 0.08
C HIS A 18 0.10 15.56 -1.25
N ALA A 19 0.00 14.85 -2.37
CA ALA A 19 -0.10 15.48 -3.70
C ALA A 19 -1.35 16.37 -3.80
N ILE A 20 -2.49 15.94 -3.26
CA ILE A 20 -3.73 16.72 -3.23
C ILE A 20 -3.54 18.00 -2.40
N HIS A 21 -2.95 17.89 -1.21
CA HIS A 21 -2.68 19.07 -0.37
C HIS A 21 -1.74 20.04 -1.07
N THR A 22 -0.61 19.57 -1.61
CA THR A 22 0.35 20.39 -2.35
C THR A 22 -0.28 21.10 -3.54
N LEU A 23 -1.13 20.43 -4.31
CA LEU A 23 -1.84 21.05 -5.44
C LEU A 23 -2.83 22.10 -4.98
N LYS A 24 -3.58 21.86 -3.88
CA LYS A 24 -4.48 22.88 -3.27
C LYS A 24 -3.70 24.10 -2.79
N GLU A 25 -2.58 23.91 -2.10
CA GLU A 25 -1.70 24.99 -1.64
C GLU A 25 -1.12 25.83 -2.80
N ARG A 26 -0.90 25.21 -3.96
CA ARG A 26 -0.51 25.90 -5.21
C ARG A 26 -1.68 26.59 -5.93
N GLY A 27 -2.87 26.63 -5.32
CA GLY A 27 -4.05 27.33 -5.85
C GLY A 27 -4.79 26.56 -6.96
N HIS A 28 -4.66 25.25 -7.03
CA HIS A 28 -5.41 24.43 -7.95
C HIS A 28 -6.69 23.87 -7.31
N ASP A 29 -7.72 23.65 -8.13
CA ASP A 29 -8.93 22.93 -7.70
C ASP A 29 -8.67 21.44 -7.76
N VAL A 30 -9.08 20.73 -6.70
CA VAL A 30 -8.95 19.27 -6.61
C VAL A 30 -10.28 18.65 -6.18
N LEU A 31 -10.67 17.56 -6.82
CA LEU A 31 -11.77 16.71 -6.41
C LEU A 31 -11.30 15.25 -6.31
N VAL A 32 -11.72 14.56 -5.26
CA VAL A 32 -11.52 13.13 -5.11
C VAL A 32 -12.82 12.38 -5.36
N LEU A 33 -12.84 11.45 -6.29
CA LEU A 33 -13.92 10.48 -6.44
C LEU A 33 -13.56 9.20 -5.68
N GLY A 34 -14.20 9.04 -4.51
CA GLY A 34 -13.98 7.92 -3.61
C GLY A 34 -15.02 6.81 -3.77
N ARG A 35 -14.60 5.56 -3.54
CA ARG A 35 -15.51 4.43 -3.34
C ARG A 35 -15.70 4.21 -1.84
N ASP A 36 -16.94 4.06 -1.40
CA ASP A 36 -17.26 3.68 -0.01
C ASP A 36 -16.89 2.21 0.19
N TYR A 37 -15.65 1.99 0.62
CA TYR A 37 -15.05 0.68 0.85
C TYR A 37 -14.12 0.69 2.07
N GLY A 38 -14.36 -0.21 3.03
CA GLY A 38 -13.58 -0.29 4.26
C GLY A 38 -13.51 1.07 4.95
N VAL A 39 -12.32 1.51 5.29
CA VAL A 39 -12.08 2.80 5.98
C VAL A 39 -11.81 3.97 5.03
N THR A 40 -12.06 3.84 3.71
CA THR A 40 -11.77 4.88 2.72
C THR A 40 -12.41 6.22 3.08
N LYS A 41 -13.71 6.21 3.44
CA LYS A 41 -14.42 7.43 3.81
C LYS A 41 -13.83 8.09 5.05
N ALA A 42 -13.54 7.31 6.10
CA ALA A 42 -12.94 7.82 7.32
C ALA A 42 -11.57 8.47 7.07
N LEU A 43 -10.76 7.89 6.17
CA LEU A 43 -9.47 8.47 5.77
C LEU A 43 -9.62 9.76 4.96
N LEU A 44 -10.58 9.82 4.03
CA LEU A 44 -10.87 11.05 3.27
C LEU A 44 -11.27 12.20 4.20
N GLU A 45 -12.10 11.91 5.21
CA GLU A 45 -12.52 12.87 6.25
C GLU A 45 -11.34 13.26 7.17
N TYR A 46 -10.57 12.28 7.63
CA TYR A 46 -9.42 12.52 8.52
C TYR A 46 -8.36 13.44 7.89
N HIS A 47 -8.11 13.27 6.59
CA HIS A 47 -7.13 14.08 5.85
C HIS A 47 -7.74 15.34 5.21
N ASP A 48 -8.98 15.70 5.52
CA ASP A 48 -9.70 16.89 4.98
C ASP A 48 -9.60 16.98 3.44
N LEU A 49 -9.79 15.87 2.75
CA LEU A 49 -9.73 15.84 1.30
C LEU A 49 -11.08 16.22 0.69
N PRO A 50 -11.12 17.02 -0.39
CA PRO A 50 -12.37 17.39 -1.06
C PRO A 50 -12.90 16.21 -1.86
N TYR A 51 -13.87 15.47 -1.34
CA TYR A 51 -14.33 14.23 -1.94
C TYR A 51 -15.83 14.18 -2.26
N ARG A 52 -16.17 13.29 -3.20
CA ARG A 52 -17.53 12.79 -3.45
C ARG A 52 -17.46 11.27 -3.62
N LEU A 53 -18.46 10.57 -3.11
CA LEU A 53 -18.54 9.12 -3.28
C LEU A 53 -19.31 8.79 -4.57
N TYR A 54 -18.74 7.88 -5.38
CA TYR A 54 -19.39 7.43 -6.62
C TYR A 54 -20.17 6.11 -6.45
N GLY A 55 -19.94 5.38 -5.34
CA GLY A 55 -20.62 4.12 -5.06
C GLY A 55 -20.01 3.38 -3.87
N ARG A 56 -20.62 2.23 -3.54
CA ARG A 56 -20.17 1.32 -2.49
C ARG A 56 -19.59 0.03 -3.06
N LEU A 57 -18.69 -0.61 -2.33
CA LEU A 57 -18.24 -1.94 -2.71
C LEU A 57 -19.39 -2.95 -2.52
N ALA A 58 -19.61 -3.73 -3.55
CA ALA A 58 -20.51 -4.88 -3.50
C ALA A 58 -19.80 -6.08 -2.83
N THR A 59 -20.51 -6.78 -1.97
CA THR A 59 -19.97 -7.93 -1.21
C THR A 59 -19.87 -9.23 -2.03
N THR A 60 -20.47 -9.29 -3.21
CA THR A 60 -20.46 -10.46 -4.09
C THR A 60 -20.23 -10.09 -5.55
N LYS A 61 -19.73 -11.03 -6.39
CA LYS A 61 -19.54 -10.83 -7.85
C LYS A 61 -20.84 -10.38 -8.54
N TRP A 62 -21.98 -10.95 -8.19
CA TRP A 62 -23.28 -10.59 -8.74
C TRP A 62 -23.71 -9.18 -8.32
N SER A 63 -23.47 -8.81 -7.08
CA SER A 63 -23.79 -7.46 -6.62
C SER A 63 -22.86 -6.42 -7.26
N LEU A 64 -21.59 -6.76 -7.52
CA LEU A 64 -20.66 -5.90 -8.27
C LEU A 64 -21.19 -5.62 -9.68
N LEU A 65 -21.55 -6.66 -10.44
CA LEU A 65 -22.10 -6.51 -11.79
C LEU A 65 -23.39 -5.66 -11.81
N ARG A 66 -24.24 -5.83 -10.79
CA ARG A 66 -25.48 -5.05 -10.68
C ARG A 66 -25.25 -3.57 -10.37
N HIS A 67 -24.21 -3.26 -9.57
CA HIS A 67 -23.90 -1.87 -9.18
C HIS A 67 -22.97 -1.17 -10.18
N LEU A 68 -22.26 -1.90 -11.01
CA LEU A 68 -21.28 -1.37 -11.96
C LEU A 68 -21.86 -0.27 -12.87
N PRO A 69 -23.04 -0.42 -13.51
CA PRO A 69 -23.63 0.64 -14.33
C PRO A 69 -23.91 1.93 -13.54
N GLY A 70 -24.39 1.80 -12.28
CA GLY A 70 -24.61 2.94 -11.39
C GLY A 70 -23.33 3.67 -11.02
N HIS A 71 -22.25 2.92 -10.75
CA HIS A 71 -20.93 3.51 -10.50
C HIS A 71 -20.45 4.32 -11.70
N TYR A 72 -20.50 3.76 -12.91
CA TYR A 72 -20.08 4.46 -14.13
C TYR A 72 -20.93 5.70 -14.40
N LEU A 73 -22.25 5.60 -14.26
CA LEU A 73 -23.14 6.76 -14.45
C LEU A 73 -22.80 7.89 -13.43
N SER A 74 -22.57 7.53 -12.17
CA SER A 74 -22.18 8.48 -11.12
C SER A 74 -20.82 9.13 -11.45
N ILE A 75 -19.81 8.31 -11.81
CA ILE A 75 -18.47 8.78 -12.20
C ILE A 75 -18.56 9.76 -13.37
N PHE A 76 -19.23 9.36 -14.46
CA PHE A 76 -19.29 10.19 -15.66
C PHE A 76 -20.02 11.51 -15.42
N ARG A 77 -21.14 11.48 -14.68
CA ARG A 77 -21.83 12.70 -14.32
C ARG A 77 -20.96 13.64 -13.50
N GLN A 78 -20.25 13.12 -12.50
CA GLN A 78 -19.40 13.93 -11.63
C GLN A 78 -18.16 14.43 -12.37
N THR A 79 -17.53 13.62 -13.20
CA THR A 79 -16.40 14.01 -14.05
C THR A 79 -16.81 15.12 -15.03
N HIS A 80 -17.95 14.95 -15.69
CA HIS A 80 -18.47 15.98 -16.64
C HIS A 80 -18.82 17.30 -15.92
N GLN A 81 -19.44 17.24 -14.74
CA GLN A 81 -19.76 18.44 -13.96
C GLN A 81 -18.51 19.16 -13.44
N TYR A 82 -17.49 18.41 -13.07
CA TYR A 82 -16.24 18.97 -12.54
C TYR A 82 -15.31 19.49 -13.63
N ASN A 83 -15.35 18.88 -14.81
CA ASN A 83 -14.55 19.22 -15.99
C ASN A 83 -13.04 19.27 -15.67
N PRO A 84 -12.42 18.13 -15.33
CA PRO A 84 -11.02 18.09 -14.92
C PRO A 84 -10.08 18.33 -16.11
N ASP A 85 -8.94 18.98 -15.83
CA ASP A 85 -7.83 19.13 -16.79
C ASP A 85 -6.93 17.89 -16.82
N ARG A 86 -6.83 17.15 -15.71
CA ARG A 86 -6.09 15.87 -15.59
C ARG A 86 -6.76 14.95 -14.58
N ILE A 87 -6.61 13.65 -14.82
CA ILE A 87 -7.14 12.58 -13.96
C ILE A 87 -5.99 11.69 -13.47
N PHE A 88 -6.00 11.38 -12.18
CA PHE A 88 -5.08 10.44 -11.53
C PHE A 88 -5.88 9.30 -10.91
N GLY A 89 -5.38 8.07 -11.04
CA GLY A 89 -6.04 6.92 -10.43
C GLY A 89 -5.29 5.61 -10.59
N MET A 90 -5.95 4.55 -10.18
CA MET A 90 -5.52 3.18 -10.34
C MET A 90 -6.65 2.38 -10.99
N GLY A 91 -6.39 1.82 -12.18
CA GLY A 91 -7.31 0.92 -12.87
C GLY A 91 -8.43 1.56 -13.69
N GLY A 92 -9.42 0.73 -14.05
CA GLY A 92 -10.40 1.01 -15.09
C GLY A 92 -11.30 2.22 -14.88
N TYR A 93 -11.71 2.54 -13.64
CA TYR A 93 -12.62 3.67 -13.40
C TYR A 93 -12.02 5.02 -13.82
N ALA A 94 -10.77 5.27 -13.44
CA ALA A 94 -10.06 6.48 -13.81
C ALA A 94 -9.81 6.53 -15.33
N ALA A 95 -9.33 5.41 -15.92
CA ALA A 95 -9.06 5.28 -17.34
C ALA A 95 -10.29 5.56 -18.19
N HIS A 96 -11.43 4.95 -17.87
CA HIS A 96 -12.68 5.12 -18.62
C HIS A 96 -13.30 6.52 -18.43
N ALA A 97 -13.15 7.11 -17.21
CA ALA A 97 -13.59 8.48 -16.98
C ALA A 97 -12.83 9.45 -17.91
N GLY A 98 -11.52 9.31 -18.02
CA GLY A 98 -10.71 10.12 -18.92
C GLY A 98 -11.03 9.92 -20.40
N ALA A 99 -11.22 8.67 -20.82
CA ALA A 99 -11.60 8.36 -22.19
C ALA A 99 -12.90 9.05 -22.62
N LEU A 100 -13.91 9.07 -21.72
CA LEU A 100 -15.20 9.68 -22.00
C LEU A 100 -15.21 11.21 -21.89
N SER A 101 -14.42 11.77 -20.99
CA SER A 101 -14.27 13.24 -20.86
C SER A 101 -13.23 13.84 -21.79
N ARG A 102 -12.43 13.00 -22.48
CA ARG A 102 -11.26 13.38 -23.26
C ARG A 102 -10.20 14.11 -22.42
N THR A 103 -10.06 13.69 -21.18
CA THR A 103 -9.13 14.25 -20.21
C THR A 103 -7.92 13.33 -20.06
N PRO A 104 -6.68 13.85 -20.10
CA PRO A 104 -5.47 13.04 -19.92
C PRO A 104 -5.49 12.28 -18.57
N VAL A 105 -5.09 11.00 -18.62
CA VAL A 105 -5.10 10.09 -17.48
C VAL A 105 -3.69 9.61 -17.14
N THR A 106 -3.32 9.75 -15.86
CA THR A 106 -2.16 9.09 -15.27
C THR A 106 -2.63 7.96 -14.35
N LEU A 107 -2.19 6.75 -14.64
CA LEU A 107 -2.41 5.58 -13.78
C LEU A 107 -1.15 5.25 -12.99
N ILE A 108 -1.30 4.94 -11.70
CA ILE A 108 -0.24 4.38 -10.86
C ILE A 108 -0.62 2.93 -10.56
N LEU A 109 0.16 1.97 -11.05
CA LEU A 109 -0.14 0.54 -10.94
C LEU A 109 1.00 -0.17 -10.22
N ASP A 110 0.68 -1.07 -9.29
CA ASP A 110 1.66 -1.77 -8.44
C ASP A 110 1.42 -3.27 -8.33
N SER A 111 0.31 -3.79 -8.84
CA SER A 111 -0.08 -5.19 -8.68
C SER A 111 0.04 -5.95 -10.01
N GLU A 112 1.05 -6.82 -10.14
CA GLU A 112 1.25 -7.65 -11.33
C GLU A 112 0.10 -8.64 -11.59
N PRO A 113 -0.54 -9.26 -10.59
CA PRO A 113 -1.59 -10.25 -10.83
C PRO A 113 -2.86 -9.71 -11.48
N THR A 114 -3.10 -8.38 -11.47
CA THR A 114 -4.35 -7.76 -11.95
C THR A 114 -4.41 -7.59 -13.47
N SER A 115 -4.10 -8.63 -14.23
CA SER A 115 -3.97 -8.57 -15.70
C SER A 115 -5.24 -8.11 -16.42
N LEU A 116 -6.43 -8.45 -15.90
CA LEU A 116 -7.70 -7.98 -16.49
C LEU A 116 -7.85 -6.47 -16.32
N ASP A 117 -7.55 -5.94 -15.16
CA ASP A 117 -7.61 -4.48 -14.91
C ASP A 117 -6.61 -3.74 -15.81
N HIS A 118 -5.39 -4.28 -15.95
CA HIS A 118 -4.40 -3.74 -16.89
C HIS A 118 -4.92 -3.74 -18.33
N ALA A 119 -5.58 -4.82 -18.77
CA ALA A 119 -6.09 -4.93 -20.15
C ALA A 119 -7.18 -3.91 -20.46
N ILE A 120 -8.05 -3.60 -19.49
CA ILE A 120 -9.17 -2.66 -19.68
C ILE A 120 -8.81 -1.21 -19.38
N SER A 121 -7.77 -0.93 -18.61
CA SER A 121 -7.36 0.42 -18.22
C SER A 121 -6.24 0.99 -19.11
N ARG A 122 -5.23 0.18 -19.42
CA ARG A 122 -4.04 0.60 -20.19
C ARG A 122 -4.35 1.30 -21.52
N PRO A 123 -5.32 0.87 -22.36
CA PRO A 123 -5.58 1.52 -23.64
C PRO A 123 -6.03 2.98 -23.54
N PHE A 124 -6.48 3.40 -22.35
CA PHE A 124 -7.05 4.73 -22.10
C PHE A 124 -6.17 5.59 -21.17
N ALA A 125 -4.95 5.14 -20.89
CA ALA A 125 -4.00 5.87 -20.07
C ALA A 125 -2.97 6.59 -20.93
N ASP A 126 -2.78 7.89 -20.69
CA ASP A 126 -1.75 8.71 -21.34
C ASP A 126 -0.38 8.49 -20.67
N THR A 127 -0.37 8.19 -19.38
CA THR A 127 0.81 7.85 -18.61
C THR A 127 0.50 6.70 -17.65
N ILE A 128 1.38 5.71 -17.59
CA ILE A 128 1.30 4.62 -16.61
C ILE A 128 2.60 4.62 -15.82
N LEU A 129 2.48 4.75 -14.50
CA LEU A 129 3.60 4.66 -13.57
C LEU A 129 3.57 3.33 -12.83
N THR A 130 4.71 2.69 -12.70
CA THR A 130 4.89 1.51 -11.84
C THR A 130 6.16 1.62 -11.01
N PRO A 131 6.26 0.91 -9.89
CA PRO A 131 7.53 0.66 -9.22
C PRO A 131 8.56 0.07 -10.19
N HIS A 132 9.84 0.34 -9.97
CA HIS A 132 10.92 -0.24 -10.79
C HIS A 132 10.98 -1.77 -10.66
N ALA A 133 10.57 -2.33 -9.51
CA ALA A 133 10.48 -3.78 -9.28
C ALA A 133 9.31 -4.45 -10.03
N PHE A 134 8.41 -3.69 -10.65
CA PHE A 134 7.26 -4.22 -11.36
C PHE A 134 7.69 -5.03 -12.58
N GLY A 135 7.37 -6.35 -12.58
CA GLY A 135 7.91 -7.32 -13.54
C GLY A 135 7.33 -7.27 -14.96
N LYS A 136 6.30 -6.43 -15.23
CA LYS A 136 5.64 -6.38 -16.54
C LYS A 136 5.97 -5.09 -17.29
N ASP A 137 6.01 -5.18 -18.63
CA ASP A 137 5.98 -4.02 -19.51
C ASP A 137 4.52 -3.73 -19.92
N LEU A 138 4.08 -2.51 -19.68
CA LEU A 138 2.72 -2.05 -20.01
C LEU A 138 2.65 -1.22 -21.30
N GLY A 139 3.72 -1.15 -22.08
CA GLY A 139 3.79 -0.55 -23.39
C GLY A 139 4.38 0.87 -23.41
N ARG A 140 4.16 1.61 -24.51
CA ARG A 140 4.89 2.86 -24.81
C ARG A 140 4.67 4.00 -23.82
N ASN A 141 3.54 4.02 -23.11
CA ASN A 141 3.20 5.07 -22.12
C ASN A 141 3.58 4.65 -20.70
N HIS A 142 4.36 3.57 -20.56
CA HIS A 142 4.79 3.02 -19.31
C HIS A 142 6.10 3.65 -18.85
N TYR A 143 6.11 4.16 -17.62
CA TYR A 143 7.27 4.71 -16.94
C TYR A 143 7.43 4.04 -15.59
N ARG A 144 8.66 3.91 -15.14
CA ARG A 144 9.03 3.31 -13.86
C ARG A 144 9.64 4.37 -12.96
N PHE A 145 9.33 4.31 -11.67
CA PHE A 145 9.96 5.11 -10.65
C PHE A 145 10.72 4.24 -9.64
N ARG A 146 11.78 4.76 -9.05
CA ARG A 146 12.54 4.05 -8.02
C ARG A 146 11.82 4.17 -6.69
N GLY A 147 11.29 3.07 -6.19
CA GLY A 147 10.52 2.97 -4.95
C GLY A 147 9.21 2.23 -5.16
N PHE A 148 8.32 2.35 -4.18
CA PHE A 148 6.98 1.78 -4.18
C PHE A 148 5.94 2.90 -4.10
N LYS A 149 4.65 2.57 -4.29
CA LYS A 149 3.56 3.56 -4.15
C LYS A 149 3.52 4.18 -2.75
N GLU A 150 3.97 3.42 -1.76
CA GLU A 150 4.06 3.83 -0.36
C GLU A 150 5.06 4.99 -0.16
N CYS A 151 6.03 5.18 -1.07
CA CYS A 151 6.92 6.34 -1.05
C CYS A 151 6.19 7.69 -1.27
N ALA A 152 4.93 7.66 -1.70
CA ALA A 152 4.11 8.88 -1.76
C ALA A 152 3.69 9.41 -0.38
N TYR A 153 3.76 8.58 0.66
CA TYR A 153 3.29 8.96 2.00
C TYR A 153 4.19 8.49 3.15
N LEU A 154 5.20 7.67 2.85
CA LEU A 154 6.18 7.19 3.84
C LEU A 154 7.63 7.62 3.51
N HIS A 155 7.85 8.36 2.42
CA HIS A 155 9.16 8.94 2.16
C HIS A 155 9.54 9.91 3.31
N PRO A 156 10.81 9.94 3.76
CA PRO A 156 11.24 10.82 4.85
C PRO A 156 10.90 12.31 4.67
N ASP A 157 10.78 12.77 3.43
CA ASP A 157 10.43 14.17 3.13
C ASP A 157 8.95 14.51 3.38
N VAL A 158 8.07 13.50 3.52
CA VAL A 158 6.62 13.71 3.68
C VAL A 158 6.04 13.05 4.92
N PHE A 159 6.69 12.05 5.48
CA PHE A 159 6.23 11.38 6.69
C PHE A 159 6.95 11.93 7.91
N THR A 160 6.17 12.44 8.85
CA THR A 160 6.65 12.83 10.17
C THR A 160 5.83 12.07 11.21
N PRO A 161 6.44 11.16 11.99
CA PRO A 161 5.72 10.38 12.98
C PRO A 161 5.21 11.28 14.11
N ARG A 162 4.08 10.90 14.71
CA ARG A 162 3.48 11.57 15.85
C ARG A 162 4.13 11.09 17.15
N GLU A 163 4.44 12.03 18.02
CA GLU A 163 5.04 11.75 19.34
C GLU A 163 4.04 11.13 20.34
N ASP A 164 2.73 11.34 20.15
CA ASP A 164 1.68 10.93 21.10
C ASP A 164 1.07 9.54 20.80
N ILE A 165 1.60 8.80 19.82
CA ILE A 165 0.99 7.55 19.37
C ILE A 165 0.98 6.46 20.44
N ARG A 166 2.03 6.38 21.27
CA ARG A 166 2.10 5.44 22.38
C ARG A 166 1.05 5.71 23.45
N GLU A 167 0.82 6.97 23.78
CA GLU A 167 -0.25 7.39 24.70
C GLU A 167 -1.63 6.98 24.15
N GLN A 168 -1.88 7.21 22.86
CA GLN A 168 -3.13 6.81 22.22
C GLN A 168 -3.35 5.30 22.18
N LEU A 169 -2.27 4.51 22.11
CA LEU A 169 -2.31 3.04 22.23
C LEU A 169 -2.44 2.57 23.68
N GLY A 170 -2.20 3.43 24.68
CA GLY A 170 -2.12 3.06 26.07
C GLY A 170 -0.93 2.14 26.38
N VAL A 171 0.24 2.45 25.77
CA VAL A 171 1.50 1.71 25.92
C VAL A 171 2.54 2.63 26.57
N ALA A 172 3.27 2.12 27.56
CA ALA A 172 4.32 2.89 28.22
C ALA A 172 5.49 3.23 27.25
N PRO A 173 6.28 4.29 27.51
CA PRO A 173 7.35 4.71 26.59
C PRO A 173 8.39 3.65 26.29
N ASP A 174 8.70 2.78 27.23
CA ASP A 174 9.70 1.71 27.16
C ASP A 174 9.09 0.31 26.92
N GLU A 175 7.76 0.22 26.86
CA GLU A 175 7.05 -1.04 26.64
C GLU A 175 7.11 -1.46 25.17
N LYS A 176 7.60 -2.67 24.88
CA LYS A 176 7.56 -3.24 23.53
C LYS A 176 6.11 -3.54 23.13
N TYR A 177 5.76 -3.27 21.87
CA TYR A 177 4.51 -3.75 21.32
C TYR A 177 4.66 -4.28 19.88
N VAL A 178 3.78 -5.20 19.54
CA VAL A 178 3.72 -5.89 18.26
C VAL A 178 2.34 -5.67 17.64
N ILE A 179 2.31 -5.50 16.33
CA ILE A 179 1.04 -5.47 15.57
C ILE A 179 0.91 -6.77 14.79
N CYS A 180 -0.22 -7.47 14.97
CA CYS A 180 -0.63 -8.59 14.14
C CYS A 180 -1.72 -8.12 13.18
N ARG A 181 -1.56 -8.38 11.88
CA ARG A 181 -2.57 -8.06 10.86
C ARG A 181 -3.05 -9.31 10.16
N PHE A 182 -4.33 -9.63 10.33
CA PHE A 182 -4.95 -10.82 9.74
C PHE A 182 -6.01 -10.45 8.70
N ASN A 183 -5.87 -11.04 7.50
CA ASN A 183 -6.78 -10.86 6.39
C ASN A 183 -8.06 -11.69 6.57
N ALA A 184 -9.16 -11.18 6.03
CA ALA A 184 -10.42 -11.91 5.94
C ALA A 184 -10.43 -13.00 4.86
N PHE A 185 -9.46 -13.00 3.91
CA PHE A 185 -9.42 -13.86 2.72
C PHE A 185 -10.78 -13.97 2.02
N GLY A 186 -11.39 -12.85 1.71
CA GLY A 186 -12.70 -12.77 1.07
C GLY A 186 -12.73 -11.99 -0.24
N SER A 187 -11.57 -11.53 -0.74
CA SER A 187 -11.48 -10.80 -2.00
C SER A 187 -11.41 -11.76 -3.21
N HIS A 188 -11.70 -11.23 -4.41
CA HIS A 188 -11.69 -12.04 -5.65
C HIS A 188 -10.32 -12.57 -6.06
N HIS A 189 -9.26 -12.02 -5.48
CA HIS A 189 -7.88 -12.44 -5.72
C HIS A 189 -7.44 -13.57 -4.78
N ASP A 190 -8.23 -13.86 -3.74
CA ASP A 190 -7.90 -14.83 -2.69
C ASP A 190 -8.49 -16.23 -2.94
N VAL A 191 -9.02 -16.49 -4.14
CA VAL A 191 -9.55 -17.82 -4.48
C VAL A 191 -8.42 -18.85 -4.46
N SER A 192 -8.45 -19.77 -3.52
CA SER A 192 -7.41 -20.76 -3.16
C SER A 192 -6.22 -20.22 -2.35
N GLN A 193 -6.25 -19.00 -1.85
CA GLN A 193 -5.18 -18.44 -1.01
C GLN A 193 -5.53 -18.58 0.48
N SER A 194 -4.52 -18.78 1.29
CA SER A 194 -4.65 -18.91 2.75
C SER A 194 -3.58 -18.10 3.46
N GLY A 195 -3.89 -17.63 4.65
CA GLY A 195 -2.95 -17.03 5.59
C GLY A 195 -2.84 -17.87 6.85
N ILE A 196 -2.45 -17.23 7.93
CA ILE A 196 -2.32 -17.86 9.25
C ILE A 196 -3.70 -18.33 9.72
N GLY A 197 -3.83 -19.62 10.02
CA GLY A 197 -5.08 -20.25 10.45
C GLY A 197 -5.55 -19.80 11.84
N PRO A 198 -6.83 -20.00 12.21
CA PRO A 198 -7.34 -19.51 13.50
C PRO A 198 -6.61 -20.07 14.73
N ARG A 199 -6.18 -21.34 14.69
CA ARG A 199 -5.40 -21.98 15.76
C ARG A 199 -3.99 -21.38 15.82
N GLU A 200 -3.35 -21.24 14.66
CA GLU A 200 -2.02 -20.65 14.53
C GLU A 200 -2.00 -19.18 14.96
N ARG A 201 -3.07 -18.40 14.66
CA ARG A 201 -3.21 -17.02 15.14
C ARG A 201 -3.19 -16.93 16.65
N ARG A 202 -3.92 -17.83 17.35
CA ARG A 202 -3.92 -17.89 18.81
C ARG A 202 -2.54 -18.23 19.35
N GLU A 203 -1.91 -19.28 18.84
CA GLU A 203 -0.58 -19.74 19.25
C GLU A 203 0.49 -18.64 19.02
N LEU A 204 0.41 -17.92 17.90
CA LEU A 204 1.27 -16.77 17.61
C LEU A 204 1.09 -15.66 18.65
N ILE A 205 -0.15 -15.28 18.94
CA ILE A 205 -0.46 -14.22 19.90
C ILE A 205 0.04 -14.61 21.31
N GLU A 206 -0.21 -15.84 21.75
CA GLU A 206 0.25 -16.35 23.04
C GLU A 206 1.79 -16.29 23.14
N CYS A 207 2.49 -16.68 22.08
CA CYS A 207 3.95 -16.58 22.00
C CYS A 207 4.45 -15.12 22.04
N LEU A 208 3.84 -14.22 21.27
CA LEU A 208 4.27 -12.81 21.22
C LEU A 208 4.01 -12.07 22.55
N ALA A 209 2.94 -12.43 23.23
CA ALA A 209 2.56 -11.82 24.51
C ALA A 209 3.53 -12.13 25.67
N GLU A 210 4.42 -13.11 25.51
CA GLU A 210 5.54 -13.35 26.43
C GLU A 210 6.60 -12.24 26.41
N TYR A 211 6.65 -11.45 25.30
CA TYR A 211 7.70 -10.47 25.03
C TYR A 211 7.20 -9.02 24.92
N ALA A 212 5.95 -8.82 24.52
CA ALA A 212 5.42 -7.51 24.17
C ALA A 212 3.90 -7.42 24.31
N THR A 213 3.36 -6.21 24.42
CA THR A 213 1.91 -5.99 24.23
C THR A 213 1.52 -6.28 22.79
N VAL A 214 0.53 -7.14 22.57
CA VAL A 214 0.08 -7.55 21.23
C VAL A 214 -1.19 -6.81 20.85
N PHE A 215 -1.15 -6.08 19.73
CA PHE A 215 -2.31 -5.50 19.09
C PHE A 215 -2.71 -6.30 17.86
N VAL A 216 -4.00 -6.55 17.69
CA VAL A 216 -4.51 -7.32 16.56
C VAL A 216 -5.49 -6.51 15.75
N SER A 217 -5.19 -6.39 14.45
CA SER A 217 -6.08 -5.86 13.41
C SER A 217 -6.61 -7.04 12.58
N ASP A 218 -7.86 -7.47 12.85
CA ASP A 218 -8.52 -8.57 12.15
C ASP A 218 -9.58 -8.03 11.18
N GLU A 219 -9.33 -8.11 9.87
CA GLU A 219 -10.29 -7.68 8.84
C GLU A 219 -11.59 -8.49 8.86
N GLY A 220 -11.50 -9.72 9.29
CA GLY A 220 -12.65 -10.64 9.36
C GLY A 220 -13.56 -10.38 10.53
N HIS A 221 -13.14 -9.58 11.52
CA HIS A 221 -13.83 -9.37 12.80
C HIS A 221 -14.29 -10.69 13.46
N ARG A 222 -13.50 -11.76 13.31
CA ARG A 222 -13.83 -13.12 13.79
C ARG A 222 -13.16 -13.45 15.11
N MET A 223 -12.15 -12.67 15.49
CA MET A 223 -11.38 -12.91 16.69
C MET A 223 -12.12 -12.42 17.95
N LYS A 224 -12.19 -13.29 18.95
CA LYS A 224 -12.70 -12.94 20.28
C LYS A 224 -11.53 -12.65 21.20
N PHE A 225 -11.51 -11.48 21.82
CA PHE A 225 -10.40 -10.99 22.62
C PHE A 225 -10.47 -11.39 24.09
N GLU A 226 -11.62 -11.93 24.56
CA GLU A 226 -11.82 -12.27 25.97
C GLU A 226 -10.89 -13.41 26.44
N ASP A 227 -10.46 -14.29 25.54
CA ASP A 227 -9.72 -15.51 25.85
C ASP A 227 -8.28 -15.50 25.29
N ILE A 228 -7.76 -14.34 24.87
CA ILE A 228 -6.42 -14.23 24.29
C ILE A 228 -5.66 -13.04 24.88
N PRO A 229 -4.33 -13.15 25.08
CA PRO A 229 -3.51 -12.07 25.63
C PRO A 229 -3.18 -11.00 24.57
N ALA A 230 -4.21 -10.40 23.96
CA ALA A 230 -4.08 -9.37 22.96
C ALA A 230 -5.14 -8.29 23.13
N ARG A 231 -4.85 -7.11 22.60
CA ARG A 231 -5.77 -5.97 22.50
C ARG A 231 -6.21 -5.76 21.05
N PRO A 232 -7.48 -5.39 20.79
CA PRO A 232 -7.89 -4.98 19.46
C PRO A 232 -7.15 -3.70 19.06
N PHE A 233 -6.72 -3.63 17.80
CA PHE A 233 -6.11 -2.42 17.24
C PHE A 233 -7.22 -1.41 16.87
N ASN A 234 -7.57 -0.54 17.81
CA ASN A 234 -8.71 0.37 17.73
C ASN A 234 -8.33 1.82 17.41
N LEU A 235 -7.13 2.09 16.94
CA LEU A 235 -6.76 3.44 16.51
C LEU A 235 -7.54 3.87 15.27
N HIS A 236 -7.68 5.19 15.12
CA HIS A 236 -8.19 5.74 13.87
C HIS A 236 -7.28 5.30 12.70
N PRO A 237 -7.85 4.87 11.55
CA PRO A 237 -7.05 4.37 10.42
C PRO A 237 -5.97 5.34 9.92
N GLY A 238 -6.18 6.64 10.09
CA GLY A 238 -5.20 7.68 9.76
C GLY A 238 -3.93 7.66 10.62
N LEU A 239 -3.93 6.97 11.75
CA LEU A 239 -2.80 6.83 12.67
C LEU A 239 -2.04 5.51 12.50
N LEU A 240 -2.40 4.71 11.50
CA LEU A 240 -1.80 3.40 11.29
C LEU A 240 -0.28 3.48 11.11
N HIS A 241 0.20 4.41 10.32
CA HIS A 241 1.62 4.53 9.99
C HIS A 241 2.44 5.01 11.18
N ASP A 242 1.87 5.90 12.01
CA ASP A 242 2.50 6.31 13.27
C ASP A 242 2.64 5.12 14.22
N ALA A 243 1.59 4.29 14.34
CA ALA A 243 1.64 3.09 15.16
C ALA A 243 2.58 2.01 14.58
N LEU A 244 2.69 1.89 13.27
CA LEU A 244 3.67 0.98 12.64
C LEU A 244 5.10 1.45 12.88
N ASN A 245 5.38 2.74 12.76
CA ASN A 245 6.70 3.33 12.95
C ASN A 245 7.29 3.05 14.34
N GLU A 246 6.45 3.02 15.36
CA GLU A 246 6.84 2.77 16.75
C GLU A 246 6.74 1.29 17.18
N ALA A 247 6.22 0.42 16.31
CA ALA A 247 6.07 -1.00 16.61
C ALA A 247 7.42 -1.74 16.58
N HIS A 248 7.62 -2.69 17.48
CA HIS A 248 8.83 -3.52 17.51
C HIS A 248 8.81 -4.62 16.45
N LEU A 249 7.62 -5.04 16.02
CA LEU A 249 7.44 -6.08 15.01
C LEU A 249 6.03 -5.98 14.41
N LEU A 250 5.93 -6.19 13.10
CA LEU A 250 4.69 -6.52 12.41
C LEU A 250 4.69 -8.01 12.03
N VAL A 251 3.64 -8.73 12.36
CA VAL A 251 3.38 -10.07 11.78
C VAL A 251 2.07 -10.02 11.00
N ALA A 252 2.13 -10.31 9.71
CA ALA A 252 0.97 -10.14 8.84
C ALA A 252 0.82 -11.25 7.80
N ASP A 253 -0.42 -11.59 7.47
CA ASP A 253 -0.77 -12.37 6.28
C ASP A 253 -1.31 -11.47 5.13
N THR A 254 -1.25 -10.15 5.30
CA THR A 254 -1.59 -9.11 4.31
C THR A 254 -0.35 -8.61 3.57
N GLN A 255 -0.55 -7.75 2.57
CA GLN A 255 0.52 -7.27 1.69
C GLN A 255 0.94 -5.83 2.02
N THR A 256 0.05 -4.84 1.89
CA THR A 256 0.39 -3.41 1.96
C THR A 256 1.06 -3.03 3.28
N MET A 257 0.53 -3.49 4.44
CA MET A 257 1.12 -3.15 5.74
C MET A 257 2.55 -3.69 5.92
N VAL A 258 2.91 -4.79 5.26
CA VAL A 258 4.29 -5.32 5.29
C VAL A 258 5.25 -4.39 4.56
N THR A 259 4.86 -3.90 3.38
CA THR A 259 5.64 -2.87 2.66
C THR A 259 5.73 -1.59 3.48
N GLU A 260 4.63 -1.15 4.09
CA GLU A 260 4.59 0.05 4.94
C GLU A 260 5.54 -0.08 6.15
N ALA A 261 5.50 -1.20 6.87
CA ALA A 261 6.41 -1.46 7.99
C ALA A 261 7.88 -1.44 7.54
N ALA A 262 8.20 -2.09 6.43
CA ALA A 262 9.56 -2.09 5.87
C ALA A 262 10.08 -0.68 5.60
N LEU A 263 9.26 0.17 4.96
CA LEU A 263 9.65 1.56 4.64
C LEU A 263 9.67 2.49 5.87
N LEU A 264 9.05 2.09 6.96
CA LEU A 264 9.12 2.80 8.25
C LEU A 264 10.29 2.32 9.12
N GLY A 265 10.99 1.25 8.75
CA GLY A 265 12.08 0.67 9.55
C GLY A 265 11.57 -0.25 10.66
N THR A 266 10.37 -0.77 10.52
CA THR A 266 9.80 -1.74 11.45
C THR A 266 10.02 -3.15 10.92
N PRO A 267 10.62 -4.08 11.67
CA PRO A 267 10.74 -5.47 11.27
C PRO A 267 9.38 -6.06 10.91
N ALA A 268 9.30 -6.78 9.80
CA ALA A 268 8.05 -7.38 9.37
C ALA A 268 8.22 -8.85 8.97
N ILE A 269 7.31 -9.70 9.46
CA ILE A 269 7.16 -11.10 9.03
C ILE A 269 5.87 -11.20 8.24
N ARG A 270 5.98 -11.59 6.98
CA ARG A 270 4.85 -11.90 6.12
C ARG A 270 4.69 -13.40 5.98
N SER A 271 3.47 -13.91 6.23
CA SER A 271 3.18 -15.34 6.11
C SER A 271 1.82 -15.57 5.46
N ASN A 272 1.84 -15.96 4.21
CA ASN A 272 0.65 -16.34 3.43
C ASN A 272 1.07 -17.26 2.28
N SER A 273 0.11 -17.77 1.54
CA SER A 273 0.32 -18.71 0.42
C SER A 273 0.92 -18.07 -0.85
N PHE A 274 1.14 -16.76 -0.90
CA PHE A 274 1.85 -16.10 -2.01
C PHE A 274 3.37 -16.13 -1.84
N VAL A 275 3.86 -16.43 -0.63
CA VAL A 275 5.30 -16.51 -0.35
C VAL A 275 5.96 -17.59 -1.22
N GLY A 276 6.98 -17.21 -2.00
CA GLY A 276 7.74 -18.11 -2.87
C GLY A 276 8.31 -17.43 -4.10
N ASP A 277 8.94 -18.19 -4.98
CA ASP A 277 9.71 -17.72 -6.14
C ASP A 277 8.89 -16.94 -7.20
N SER A 278 7.56 -17.03 -7.15
CA SER A 278 6.64 -16.33 -8.06
C SER A 278 5.89 -15.17 -7.40
N ASP A 279 6.41 -14.67 -6.29
CA ASP A 279 5.84 -13.53 -5.57
C ASP A 279 5.93 -12.22 -6.37
N MET A 280 5.24 -11.19 -5.90
CA MET A 280 5.31 -9.86 -6.53
C MET A 280 6.70 -9.23 -6.33
N GLY A 281 7.15 -8.47 -7.32
CA GLY A 281 8.48 -7.89 -7.36
C GLY A 281 8.85 -7.06 -6.13
N ASN A 282 7.88 -6.35 -5.53
CA ASN A 282 8.12 -5.57 -4.31
C ASN A 282 8.51 -6.43 -3.11
N PHE A 283 7.91 -7.63 -2.93
CA PHE A 283 8.26 -8.51 -1.80
C PHE A 283 9.58 -9.24 -2.02
N ILE A 284 9.88 -9.60 -3.27
CA ILE A 284 11.19 -10.16 -3.64
C ILE A 284 12.30 -9.13 -3.34
N GLU A 285 12.08 -7.87 -3.71
CA GLU A 285 13.04 -6.79 -3.44
C GLU A 285 13.21 -6.55 -1.94
N LEU A 286 12.10 -6.34 -1.19
CA LEU A 286 12.18 -6.09 0.25
C LEU A 286 12.83 -7.24 1.03
N GLU A 287 12.64 -8.49 0.60
CA GLU A 287 13.30 -9.65 1.19
C GLU A 287 14.80 -9.68 0.85
N SER A 288 15.18 -9.37 -0.39
CA SER A 288 16.59 -9.32 -0.80
C SER A 288 17.38 -8.22 -0.09
N GLU A 289 16.71 -7.13 0.28
CA GLU A 289 17.25 -6.02 1.09
C GLU A 289 17.15 -6.29 2.60
N GLU A 290 16.70 -7.49 2.97
CA GLU A 290 16.54 -7.94 4.36
C GLU A 290 15.65 -6.99 5.23
N LEU A 291 14.71 -6.29 4.61
CA LEU A 291 13.76 -5.42 5.29
C LEU A 291 12.56 -6.19 5.84
N ILE A 292 12.24 -7.33 5.21
CA ILE A 292 11.14 -8.21 5.64
C ILE A 292 11.59 -9.66 5.65
N TYR A 293 10.77 -10.52 6.26
CA TYR A 293 10.86 -11.97 6.16
C TYR A 293 9.59 -12.52 5.52
N ASN A 294 9.73 -13.18 4.36
CA ASN A 294 8.68 -13.97 3.74
C ASN A 294 8.78 -15.43 4.21
N ILE A 295 7.87 -15.88 5.05
CA ILE A 295 7.95 -17.19 5.71
C ILE A 295 6.68 -18.00 5.47
N GLY A 296 6.79 -19.13 4.76
CA GLY A 296 5.68 -20.01 4.47
C GLY A 296 5.35 -21.02 5.60
N SER A 297 6.29 -21.31 6.52
CA SER A 297 6.11 -22.28 7.61
C SER A 297 5.76 -21.56 8.91
N PHE A 298 4.69 -21.97 9.56
CA PHE A 298 4.24 -21.38 10.82
C PHE A 298 5.29 -21.51 11.94
N ASP A 299 5.92 -22.68 12.09
CA ASP A 299 6.99 -22.88 13.09
C ASP A 299 8.17 -21.93 12.88
N ALA A 300 8.50 -21.64 11.61
CA ALA A 300 9.54 -20.67 11.28
C ALA A 300 9.12 -19.23 11.57
N VAL A 301 7.82 -18.88 11.44
CA VAL A 301 7.28 -17.58 11.87
C VAL A 301 7.48 -17.40 13.36
N ILE A 302 7.05 -18.37 14.18
CA ILE A 302 7.24 -18.34 15.65
C ILE A 302 8.70 -18.17 16.03
N LYS A 303 9.57 -19.01 15.46
CA LYS A 303 11.01 -18.94 15.72
C LYS A 303 11.60 -17.57 15.36
N ARG A 304 11.25 -17.03 14.21
CA ARG A 304 11.74 -15.73 13.74
C ARG A 304 11.24 -14.59 14.62
N ALA A 305 9.96 -14.61 14.98
CA ALA A 305 9.37 -13.60 15.84
C ALA A 305 10.06 -13.53 17.22
N ARG A 306 10.31 -14.68 17.86
CA ARG A 306 11.07 -14.73 19.12
C ARG A 306 12.46 -14.11 18.97
N LEU A 307 13.23 -14.52 17.96
CA LEU A 307 14.58 -13.99 17.73
C LEU A 307 14.60 -12.47 17.54
N LEU A 308 13.58 -11.91 16.88
CA LEU A 308 13.46 -10.46 16.69
C LEU A 308 13.09 -9.73 17.99
N LEU A 309 12.26 -10.32 18.85
CA LEU A 309 11.84 -9.70 20.11
C LEU A 309 12.87 -9.84 21.23
N GLU A 310 13.73 -10.86 21.17
CA GLU A 310 14.85 -11.07 22.10
C GLU A 310 16.06 -10.18 21.79
N ASP A 311 16.18 -9.68 20.56
CA ASP A 311 17.30 -8.84 20.11
C ASP A 311 17.01 -7.36 20.39
N GLU A 312 17.66 -6.79 21.40
CA GLU A 312 17.52 -5.38 21.77
C GLU A 312 18.03 -4.41 20.69
N SER A 313 18.87 -4.87 19.76
CA SER A 313 19.42 -4.02 18.69
C SER A 313 18.57 -4.01 17.42
N VAL A 314 17.45 -4.71 17.39
CA VAL A 314 16.68 -4.93 16.16
C VAL A 314 16.15 -3.62 15.58
N SER A 315 15.60 -2.72 16.39
CA SER A 315 15.04 -1.45 15.95
C SER A 315 16.08 -0.58 15.24
N GLU A 316 17.23 -0.33 15.89
CA GLU A 316 18.32 0.43 15.30
C GLU A 316 18.86 -0.19 14.00
N ARG A 317 18.89 -1.53 13.94
CA ARG A 317 19.33 -2.23 12.74
C ARG A 317 18.36 -2.06 11.58
N TRP A 318 17.04 -2.11 11.83
CA TRP A 318 16.03 -1.89 10.80
C TRP A 318 15.95 -0.44 10.35
N GLU A 319 16.08 0.52 11.26
CA GLU A 319 16.19 1.94 10.92
C GLU A 319 17.35 2.18 9.96
N ARG A 320 18.55 1.67 10.27
CA ARG A 320 19.72 1.81 9.38
C ARG A 320 19.51 1.16 8.01
N LYS A 321 18.87 -0.01 7.95
CA LYS A 321 18.53 -0.68 6.69
C LYS A 321 17.53 0.14 5.88
N ARG A 322 16.46 0.63 6.53
CA ARG A 322 15.46 1.51 5.94
C ARG A 322 16.11 2.78 5.37
N ASP A 323 16.98 3.44 6.14
CA ASP A 323 17.64 4.67 5.72
C ASP A 323 18.53 4.43 4.51
N ALA A 324 19.31 3.37 4.51
CA ALA A 324 20.13 2.97 3.36
C ALA A 324 19.26 2.64 2.13
N TYR A 325 18.14 1.95 2.32
CA TYR A 325 17.22 1.61 1.24
C TYR A 325 16.52 2.84 0.67
N MET A 326 16.04 3.75 1.54
CA MET A 326 15.28 4.93 1.15
C MET A 326 16.14 6.03 0.52
N ALA A 327 17.47 6.01 0.71
CA ALA A 327 18.37 7.06 0.24
C ALA A 327 18.35 7.32 -1.27
N ASP A 328 17.94 6.33 -2.07
CA ASP A 328 17.86 6.44 -3.53
C ASP A 328 16.42 6.33 -4.08
N LYS A 329 15.43 6.25 -3.21
CA LYS A 329 14.01 6.20 -3.62
C LYS A 329 13.47 7.60 -3.87
N VAL A 330 12.53 7.69 -4.80
CA VAL A 330 11.90 8.97 -5.12
C VAL A 330 10.76 9.26 -4.17
N ASN A 331 10.58 10.52 -3.80
CA ASN A 331 9.33 10.99 -3.23
C ASN A 331 8.24 10.96 -4.32
N LEU A 332 7.39 9.95 -4.29
CA LEU A 332 6.36 9.78 -5.34
C LEU A 332 5.31 10.90 -5.30
N THR A 333 5.13 11.58 -4.18
CA THR A 333 4.28 12.78 -4.12
C THR A 333 4.81 13.88 -5.04
N ASP A 334 6.13 14.14 -5.02
CA ASP A 334 6.73 15.17 -5.90
C ASP A 334 6.59 14.77 -7.37
N VAL A 335 6.81 13.49 -7.70
CA VAL A 335 6.58 12.96 -9.06
C VAL A 335 5.13 13.17 -9.52
N ILE A 336 4.14 12.90 -8.66
CA ILE A 336 2.71 13.12 -8.98
C ILE A 336 2.43 14.60 -9.19
N VAL A 337 2.93 15.47 -8.33
CA VAL A 337 2.73 16.92 -8.42
C VAL A 337 3.41 17.49 -9.68
N GLU A 338 4.61 17.03 -9.99
CA GLU A 338 5.32 17.44 -11.19
C GLU A 338 4.60 17.00 -12.46
N LEU A 339 4.15 15.75 -12.54
CA LEU A 339 3.31 15.27 -13.64
C LEU A 339 2.01 16.06 -13.79
N ALA A 340 1.41 16.50 -12.68
CA ALA A 340 0.20 17.31 -12.71
C ALA A 340 0.46 18.70 -13.32
N THR A 341 1.58 19.32 -13.02
CA THR A 341 1.86 20.73 -13.31
C THR A 341 2.80 20.95 -14.50
N ASN A 342 3.62 19.95 -14.87
CA ASN A 342 4.59 20.08 -15.95
C ASN A 342 3.93 19.81 -17.34
N PRO A 343 3.99 20.76 -18.27
CA PRO A 343 3.46 20.58 -19.62
C PRO A 343 4.26 19.57 -20.49
N GLY A 344 5.50 19.28 -20.10
CA GLY A 344 6.37 18.31 -20.81
C GLY A 344 5.99 16.84 -20.59
N GLY A 345 5.01 16.56 -19.70
CA GLY A 345 4.57 15.20 -19.40
C GLY A 345 5.64 14.35 -18.71
N ALA A 346 5.48 13.03 -18.73
CA ALA A 346 6.32 12.11 -17.99
C ALA A 346 7.80 12.05 -18.42
N GLU A 347 8.10 12.45 -19.66
CA GLU A 347 9.49 12.51 -20.16
C GLU A 347 10.32 13.62 -19.54
N ALA A 348 9.67 14.64 -19.00
CA ALA A 348 10.30 15.81 -18.41
C ALA A 348 10.32 15.74 -16.87
N VAL A 349 9.87 14.62 -16.28
CA VAL A 349 9.82 14.45 -14.81
C VAL A 349 11.04 13.65 -14.35
N ASP A 350 11.80 14.25 -13.44
CA ASP A 350 12.95 13.60 -12.84
C ASP A 350 12.56 12.35 -12.04
N GLY A 351 13.42 11.34 -12.03
CA GLY A 351 13.17 10.08 -11.32
C GLY A 351 12.28 9.09 -12.06
N LEU A 352 11.80 9.41 -13.29
CA LEU A 352 11.09 8.49 -14.16
C LEU A 352 12.00 7.91 -15.25
N SER A 353 11.85 6.63 -15.53
CA SER A 353 12.50 5.93 -16.64
C SER A 353 11.49 5.22 -17.51
N ARG A 354 11.69 5.13 -18.84
CA ARG A 354 10.76 4.40 -19.72
C ARG A 354 10.73 2.90 -19.36
N GLY A 355 9.53 2.35 -19.29
CA GLY A 355 9.26 0.94 -19.02
C GLY A 355 9.56 0.06 -20.21
N GLY A 356 10.68 -0.32 -20.55
CA GLY A 356 10.98 -1.16 -21.72
C GLY A 356 12.39 -1.76 -21.72
N MET A 357 13.23 -1.35 -20.77
CA MET A 357 14.54 -1.96 -20.56
C MET A 357 14.75 -2.18 -19.04
N SER A 358 14.32 -3.33 -18.55
CA SER A 358 14.90 -3.88 -17.35
C SER A 358 16.37 -4.15 -17.70
N GLU A 359 17.29 -3.34 -17.21
CA GLU A 359 18.68 -3.77 -17.05
C GLU A 359 18.67 -4.94 -16.08
N ASN A 360 18.75 -6.14 -16.63
CA ASN A 360 18.88 -7.41 -15.93
C ASN A 360 20.27 -7.46 -15.24
N ARG A 361 20.50 -6.67 -14.16
CA ARG A 361 21.78 -6.63 -13.44
C ARG A 361 21.82 -7.52 -12.20
N HIS A 362 20.75 -8.27 -11.87
CA HIS A 362 20.75 -9.10 -10.65
C HIS A 362 20.54 -10.60 -10.86
N ARG A 363 20.66 -11.13 -12.09
CA ARG A 363 20.59 -12.60 -12.31
C ARG A 363 21.92 -13.33 -12.39
N ASP A 364 23.06 -12.64 -12.38
CA ASP A 364 24.37 -13.27 -12.62
C ASP A 364 25.27 -13.46 -11.38
N THR A 365 24.79 -13.26 -10.16
CA THR A 365 25.64 -13.43 -8.95
C THR A 365 25.22 -14.53 -7.97
N LEU A 366 24.28 -15.38 -8.32
CA LEU A 366 24.00 -16.58 -7.51
C LEU A 366 24.34 -17.84 -8.30
N ALA A 367 25.65 -18.11 -8.43
CA ALA A 367 26.14 -19.45 -8.69
C ALA A 367 25.93 -20.30 -7.40
N PRO A 368 25.46 -21.54 -7.51
CA PRO A 368 25.20 -22.36 -6.33
C PRO A 368 26.52 -22.86 -5.76
N GLY A 369 26.98 -22.24 -4.67
CA GLY A 369 28.00 -22.80 -3.79
C GLY A 369 27.38 -23.93 -2.99
N ARG A 370 27.76 -25.16 -3.34
CA ARG A 370 27.57 -26.38 -2.54
C ARG A 370 28.26 -26.21 -1.18
N LEU A 371 27.55 -26.42 -0.10
CA LEU A 371 27.78 -27.38 1.01
C LEU A 371 26.78 -27.08 2.12
#